data_c79ac1d4ededc4968c460cb6d446fc54
#
_entry.id   c79ac1d4ededc4968c460cb6d446fc54
#
_cell.length_a   1.000
_cell.length_b   1.000
_cell.length_c   1.000
_cell.angle_alpha   90.00
_cell.angle_beta   90.00
_cell.angle_gamma   90.00
#
_symmetry.space_group_name_H-M   'P 1'
#
loop_
_entity.id
_entity.type
_entity.pdbx_description
1 polymer ?
#
loop_
_entity_poly.entity_id
_entity_poly.type
_entity_poly.pdbx_seq_one_letter_code
_entity_poly.pdbx_strand_id
1 'polypeptide(L)'
;LAALLYQTGKFGEAVAEYRQVLADKPDEPEALNNLAWLLATSPDSAVRNGADAVRFAEQGCRLTGYKQAPMVGTLAAAYAEAGRFTEAVAAAQKAIELARAGGDASFAAVNEQLLRLYRAGKPYHMPPPPAARPQAE
;
A
#
# COMPACT_ATOMS: atom_id res chain seq x y z
N LEU A 1 13.11 3.76 -11.82
CA LEU A 1 12.12 4.59 -12.54
C LEU A 1 10.78 4.66 -11.81
N ALA A 2 10.21 3.52 -11.35
CA ALA A 2 8.92 3.51 -10.65
C ALA A 2 8.94 4.35 -9.37
N ALA A 3 10.01 4.28 -8.57
CA ALA A 3 10.14 5.08 -7.35
C ALA A 3 10.21 6.58 -7.66
N LEU A 4 10.88 6.96 -8.74
CA LEU A 4 10.96 8.35 -9.18
C LEU A 4 9.59 8.87 -9.63
N LEU A 5 8.83 8.06 -10.38
CA LEU A 5 7.49 8.40 -10.83
C LEU A 5 6.55 8.58 -9.65
N TYR A 6 6.68 7.74 -8.62
CA TYR A 6 5.94 7.90 -7.37
C TYR A 6 6.24 9.25 -6.70
N GLN A 7 7.53 9.60 -6.55
CA GLN A 7 7.95 10.85 -5.89
C GLN A 7 7.50 12.10 -6.66
N THR A 8 7.38 12.01 -7.97
CA THR A 8 6.93 13.13 -8.81
C THR A 8 5.42 13.19 -9.00
N GLY A 9 4.66 12.31 -8.34
CA GLY A 9 3.21 12.27 -8.44
C GLY A 9 2.68 11.63 -9.71
N LYS A 10 3.53 10.92 -10.46
CA LYS A 10 3.14 10.22 -11.70
C LYS A 10 2.70 8.79 -11.39
N PHE A 11 1.62 8.67 -10.62
CA PHE A 11 1.18 7.39 -10.07
C PHE A 11 0.75 6.39 -11.14
N GLY A 12 0.08 6.83 -12.18
CA GLY A 12 -0.31 5.95 -13.29
C GLY A 12 0.89 5.35 -14.03
N GLU A 13 1.93 6.16 -14.24
CA GLU A 13 3.16 5.67 -14.86
C GLU A 13 3.91 4.71 -13.94
N ALA A 14 3.93 4.99 -12.63
CA ALA A 14 4.54 4.09 -11.65
C ALA A 14 3.83 2.73 -11.63
N VAL A 15 2.51 2.72 -11.67
CA VAL A 15 1.72 1.47 -11.76
C VAL A 15 2.12 0.70 -13.03
N ALA A 16 2.22 1.36 -14.17
CA ALA A 16 2.61 0.71 -15.42
C ALA A 16 4.01 0.07 -15.32
N GLU A 17 4.96 0.76 -14.68
CA GLU A 17 6.31 0.24 -14.48
C GLU A 17 6.32 -0.98 -13.56
N TYR A 18 5.58 -0.95 -12.45
CA TYR A 18 5.48 -2.12 -11.57
C TYR A 18 4.78 -3.30 -12.26
N ARG A 19 3.75 -3.05 -13.08
CA ARG A 19 3.11 -4.10 -13.87
C ARG A 19 4.11 -4.73 -14.85
N GLN A 20 5.00 -3.93 -15.44
CA GLN A 20 6.03 -4.44 -16.35
C GLN A 20 7.03 -5.33 -15.59
N VAL A 21 7.46 -4.92 -14.39
CA VAL A 21 8.34 -5.75 -13.55
C VAL A 21 7.67 -7.10 -13.26
N LEU A 22 6.38 -7.10 -12.93
CA LEU A 22 5.64 -8.32 -12.61
C LEU A 22 5.33 -9.17 -13.84
N ALA A 23 5.29 -8.57 -15.06
CA ALA A 23 5.19 -9.34 -16.28
C ALA A 23 6.44 -10.20 -16.51
N ASP A 24 7.62 -9.66 -16.16
CA ASP A 24 8.89 -10.37 -16.27
C ASP A 24 9.16 -11.28 -15.06
N LYS A 25 8.79 -10.85 -13.86
CA LYS A 25 8.99 -11.56 -12.59
C LYS A 25 7.71 -11.52 -11.75
N PRO A 26 6.77 -12.46 -12.00
CA PRO A 26 5.46 -12.42 -11.32
C PRO A 26 5.50 -12.56 -9.80
N ASP A 27 6.56 -13.15 -9.27
CA ASP A 27 6.71 -13.45 -7.84
C ASP A 27 7.74 -12.54 -7.18
N GLU A 28 7.82 -11.28 -7.60
CA GLU A 28 8.69 -10.28 -6.98
C GLU A 28 7.95 -9.58 -5.84
N PRO A 29 8.24 -9.91 -4.55
CA PRO A 29 7.45 -9.39 -3.43
C PRO A 29 7.47 -7.87 -3.31
N GLU A 30 8.63 -7.24 -3.56
CA GLU A 30 8.74 -5.78 -3.47
C GLU A 30 7.85 -5.09 -4.50
N ALA A 31 7.83 -5.58 -5.75
CA ALA A 31 6.98 -5.02 -6.79
C ALA A 31 5.49 -5.24 -6.48
N LEU A 32 5.14 -6.42 -5.97
CA LEU A 32 3.77 -6.71 -5.53
C LEU A 32 3.32 -5.76 -4.43
N ASN A 33 4.18 -5.51 -3.44
CA ASN A 33 3.89 -4.61 -2.34
C ASN A 33 3.67 -3.18 -2.84
N ASN A 34 4.60 -2.68 -3.64
CA ASN A 34 4.55 -1.30 -4.13
C ASN A 34 3.35 -1.07 -5.05
N LEU A 35 3.08 -2.02 -5.95
CA LEU A 35 1.91 -1.92 -6.83
C LEU A 35 0.61 -1.97 -6.03
N ALA A 36 0.48 -2.91 -5.11
CA ALA A 36 -0.73 -3.02 -4.27
C ALA A 36 -0.95 -1.76 -3.45
N TRP A 37 0.10 -1.19 -2.88
CA TRP A 37 0.02 0.06 -2.12
C TRP A 37 -0.50 1.22 -2.98
N LEU A 38 0.04 1.39 -4.19
CA LEU A 38 -0.41 2.44 -5.10
C LEU A 38 -1.87 2.25 -5.51
N LEU A 39 -2.26 1.02 -5.84
CA LEU A 39 -3.64 0.72 -6.24
C LEU A 39 -4.63 0.91 -5.08
N ALA A 40 -4.18 0.77 -3.84
CA ALA A 40 -5.03 0.95 -2.66
C ALA A 40 -5.11 2.41 -2.21
N THR A 41 -4.04 3.18 -2.33
CA THR A 41 -3.89 4.45 -1.60
C THR A 41 -3.58 5.67 -2.45
N SER A 42 -3.43 5.53 -3.77
CA SER A 42 -3.11 6.68 -4.62
C SER A 42 -4.10 7.83 -4.40
N PRO A 43 -3.64 9.09 -4.35
CA PRO A 43 -4.56 10.23 -4.30
C PRO A 43 -5.38 10.37 -5.58
N ASP A 44 -4.93 9.80 -6.69
CA ASP A 44 -5.67 9.82 -7.96
C ASP A 44 -6.65 8.65 -8.00
N SER A 45 -7.94 8.95 -7.98
CA SER A 45 -9.01 7.94 -8.03
C SER A 45 -8.98 7.10 -9.31
N ALA A 46 -8.45 7.63 -10.40
CA ALA A 46 -8.32 6.89 -11.66
C ALA A 46 -7.27 5.76 -11.56
N VAL A 47 -6.33 5.88 -10.63
CA VAL A 47 -5.28 4.87 -10.39
C VAL A 47 -5.74 3.81 -9.40
N ARG A 48 -6.56 4.17 -8.41
CA ARG A 48 -6.97 3.23 -7.37
C ARG A 48 -7.79 2.07 -7.94
N ASN A 49 -7.53 0.87 -7.44
CA ASN A 49 -8.27 -0.34 -7.76
C ASN A 49 -8.15 -1.32 -6.59
N GLY A 50 -9.16 -1.31 -5.71
CA GLY A 50 -9.15 -2.11 -4.49
C GLY A 50 -9.09 -3.61 -4.76
N ALA A 51 -9.84 -4.11 -5.76
CA ALA A 51 -9.86 -5.53 -6.09
C ALA A 51 -8.48 -6.02 -6.54
N ASP A 52 -7.81 -5.29 -7.43
CA ASP A 52 -6.47 -5.63 -7.88
C ASP A 52 -5.45 -5.47 -6.75
N ALA A 53 -5.60 -4.43 -5.92
CA ALA A 53 -4.72 -4.22 -4.77
C ALA A 53 -4.77 -5.43 -3.82
N VAL A 54 -5.96 -5.95 -3.50
CA VAL A 54 -6.11 -7.14 -2.66
C VAL A 54 -5.43 -8.34 -3.30
N ARG A 55 -5.64 -8.56 -4.59
CA ARG A 55 -5.05 -9.70 -5.30
C ARG A 55 -3.53 -9.70 -5.22
N PHE A 56 -2.90 -8.56 -5.51
CA PHE A 56 -1.44 -8.43 -5.47
C PHE A 56 -0.90 -8.50 -4.04
N ALA A 57 -1.57 -7.87 -3.08
CA ALA A 57 -1.15 -7.91 -1.68
C ALA A 57 -1.27 -9.32 -1.09
N GLU A 58 -2.35 -10.05 -1.39
CA GLU A 58 -2.50 -11.44 -0.95
C GLU A 58 -1.40 -12.32 -1.52
N GLN A 59 -1.07 -12.16 -2.79
CA GLN A 59 0.02 -12.90 -3.41
C GLN A 59 1.35 -12.60 -2.72
N GLY A 60 1.66 -11.33 -2.46
CA GLY A 60 2.86 -10.92 -1.75
C GLY A 60 2.93 -11.48 -0.33
N CYS A 61 1.81 -11.48 0.38
CA CYS A 61 1.72 -12.07 1.72
C CYS A 61 1.96 -13.57 1.68
N ARG A 62 1.37 -14.29 0.74
CA ARG A 62 1.61 -15.74 0.60
C ARG A 62 3.09 -16.03 0.34
N LEU A 63 3.73 -15.28 -0.55
CA LEU A 63 5.15 -15.46 -0.87
C LEU A 63 6.06 -15.21 0.33
N THR A 64 5.67 -14.33 1.23
CA THR A 64 6.46 -13.95 2.41
C THR A 64 5.97 -14.60 3.70
N GLY A 65 5.01 -15.51 3.61
CA GLY A 65 4.49 -16.27 4.75
C GLY A 65 3.71 -15.44 5.75
N TYR A 66 3.18 -14.27 5.34
CA TYR A 66 2.47 -13.34 6.24
C TYR A 66 3.33 -12.89 7.43
N LYS A 67 4.65 -12.83 7.26
CA LYS A 67 5.59 -12.50 8.34
C LYS A 67 6.19 -11.10 8.23
N GLN A 68 5.95 -10.40 7.13
CA GLN A 68 6.51 -9.07 6.92
C GLN A 68 5.45 -8.00 7.21
N ALA A 69 5.69 -7.20 8.23
CA ALA A 69 4.76 -6.15 8.64
C ALA A 69 4.38 -5.19 7.52
N PRO A 70 5.31 -4.68 6.68
CA PRO A 70 4.93 -3.79 5.59
C PRO A 70 3.97 -4.43 4.59
N MET A 71 4.18 -5.69 4.23
CA MET A 71 3.31 -6.40 3.28
C MET A 71 1.91 -6.62 3.85
N VAL A 72 1.82 -6.99 5.12
CA VAL A 72 0.53 -7.19 5.80
C VAL A 72 -0.20 -5.84 5.97
N GLY A 73 0.54 -4.77 6.24
CA GLY A 73 -0.01 -3.41 6.29
C GLY A 73 -0.57 -2.96 4.94
N THR A 74 0.10 -3.28 3.84
CA THR A 74 -0.39 -3.03 2.49
C THR A 74 -1.67 -3.83 2.21
N LEU A 75 -1.73 -5.08 2.65
CA LEU A 75 -2.93 -5.91 2.53
C LEU A 75 -4.11 -5.26 3.27
N ALA A 76 -3.89 -4.72 4.47
CA ALA A 76 -4.93 -3.99 5.22
C ALA A 76 -5.46 -2.80 4.41
N ALA A 77 -4.57 -1.99 3.84
CA ALA A 77 -4.97 -0.84 3.01
C ALA A 77 -5.75 -1.29 1.77
N ALA A 78 -5.36 -2.40 1.16
CA ALA A 78 -6.04 -2.97 0.00
C ALA A 78 -7.45 -3.42 0.35
N TYR A 79 -7.62 -4.15 1.44
CA TYR A 79 -8.97 -4.54 1.91
C TYR A 79 -9.85 -3.33 2.17
N ALA A 80 -9.31 -2.28 2.80
CA ALA A 80 -10.06 -1.06 3.08
C ALA A 80 -10.52 -0.37 1.79
N GLU A 81 -9.67 -0.25 0.78
CA GLU A 81 -10.05 0.34 -0.52
C GLU A 81 -11.11 -0.51 -1.24
N ALA A 82 -11.09 -1.82 -1.04
CA ALA A 82 -12.09 -2.73 -1.57
C ALA A 82 -13.40 -2.73 -0.76
N GLY A 83 -13.48 -1.96 0.31
CA GLY A 83 -14.66 -1.90 1.18
C GLY A 83 -14.77 -3.05 2.17
N ARG A 84 -13.72 -3.86 2.32
CA ARG A 84 -13.69 -5.05 3.18
C ARG A 84 -13.06 -4.69 4.53
N PHE A 85 -13.77 -3.90 5.33
CA PHE A 85 -13.21 -3.29 6.54
C PHE A 85 -12.97 -4.29 7.68
N THR A 86 -13.77 -5.33 7.81
CA THR A 86 -13.51 -6.39 8.81
C THR A 86 -12.15 -7.04 8.58
N GLU A 87 -11.84 -7.36 7.33
CA GLU A 87 -10.56 -7.94 6.95
C GLU A 87 -9.43 -6.92 7.06
N ALA A 88 -9.72 -5.66 6.71
CA ALA A 88 -8.73 -4.58 6.86
C ALA A 88 -8.30 -4.40 8.32
N VAL A 89 -9.25 -4.42 9.25
CA VAL A 89 -8.96 -4.31 10.69
C VAL A 89 -8.10 -5.49 11.16
N ALA A 90 -8.46 -6.71 10.78
CA ALA A 90 -7.69 -7.90 11.17
C ALA A 90 -6.26 -7.86 10.63
N ALA A 91 -6.08 -7.47 9.36
CA ALA A 91 -4.77 -7.35 8.75
C ALA A 91 -3.94 -6.23 9.40
N ALA A 92 -4.55 -5.09 9.71
CA ALA A 92 -3.86 -3.99 10.38
C ALA A 92 -3.38 -4.40 11.78
N GLN A 93 -4.20 -5.11 12.54
CA GLN A 93 -3.82 -5.63 13.85
C GLN A 93 -2.62 -6.57 13.74
N LYS A 94 -2.63 -7.46 12.76
CA LYS A 94 -1.50 -8.36 12.51
C LYS A 94 -0.23 -7.60 12.14
N ALA A 95 -0.33 -6.59 11.28
CA ALA A 95 0.81 -5.76 10.91
C ALA A 95 1.42 -5.06 12.13
N ILE A 96 0.57 -4.54 13.03
CA ILE A 96 1.01 -3.91 14.27
C ILE A 96 1.74 -4.91 15.17
N GLU A 97 1.20 -6.10 15.35
CA GLU A 97 1.83 -7.16 16.15
C GLU A 97 3.21 -7.55 15.58
N LEU A 98 3.29 -7.73 14.27
CA LEU A 98 4.56 -8.06 13.60
C LEU A 98 5.59 -6.92 13.75
N ALA A 99 5.15 -5.67 13.61
CA ALA A 99 6.02 -4.52 13.76
C ALA A 99 6.57 -4.41 15.18
N ARG A 100 5.73 -4.60 16.19
CA ARG A 100 6.14 -4.58 17.60
C ARG A 100 7.12 -5.70 17.91
N ALA A 101 6.85 -6.91 17.42
CA ALA A 101 7.73 -8.05 17.61
C ALA A 101 9.10 -7.82 16.96
N GLY A 102 9.14 -7.10 15.85
CA GLY A 102 10.39 -6.72 15.16
C GLY A 102 11.06 -5.46 15.69
N GLY A 103 10.49 -4.81 16.70
CA GLY A 103 11.05 -3.59 17.28
C GLY A 103 10.79 -2.33 16.46
N ASP A 104 9.87 -2.35 15.51
CA ASP A 104 9.53 -1.19 14.68
C ASP A 104 8.33 -0.43 15.27
N ALA A 105 8.60 0.37 16.28
CA ALA A 105 7.57 1.14 16.96
C ALA A 105 6.96 2.22 16.06
N SER A 106 7.73 2.80 15.16
CA SER A 106 7.25 3.83 14.23
C SER A 106 6.21 3.27 13.26
N PHE A 107 6.49 2.11 12.67
CA PHE A 107 5.56 1.44 11.76
C PHE A 107 4.30 1.03 12.51
N ALA A 108 4.44 0.48 13.73
CA ALA A 108 3.30 0.12 14.58
C ALA A 108 2.40 1.32 14.86
N ALA A 109 2.98 2.48 15.20
CA ALA A 109 2.22 3.69 15.51
C ALA A 109 1.44 4.20 14.30
N VAL A 110 2.05 4.19 13.10
CA VAL A 110 1.35 4.58 11.86
C VAL A 110 0.17 3.65 11.61
N ASN A 111 0.37 2.34 11.73
CA ASN A 111 -0.69 1.37 11.48
C ASN A 111 -1.81 1.41 12.55
N GLU A 112 -1.51 1.84 13.77
CA GLU A 112 -2.54 2.10 14.78
C GLU A 112 -3.48 3.23 14.35
N GLN A 113 -2.95 4.29 13.74
CA GLN A 113 -3.76 5.37 13.19
C GLN A 113 -4.62 4.88 12.01
N LEU A 114 -4.04 4.08 11.12
CA LEU A 114 -4.77 3.49 10.00
C LEU A 114 -5.86 2.54 10.49
N LEU A 115 -5.58 1.77 11.54
CA LEU A 115 -6.56 0.87 12.16
C LEU A 115 -7.81 1.63 12.62
N ARG A 116 -7.63 2.80 13.25
CA ARG A 116 -8.76 3.64 13.67
C ARG A 116 -9.61 4.07 12.47
N LEU A 117 -8.94 4.43 11.38
CA LEU A 117 -9.61 4.81 10.13
C LEU A 117 -10.44 3.65 9.58
N TYR A 118 -9.87 2.45 9.54
CA TYR A 118 -10.55 1.25 9.04
C TYR A 118 -11.74 0.86 9.93
N ARG A 119 -11.61 0.99 11.25
CA ARG A 119 -12.72 0.77 12.19
C ARG A 119 -13.87 1.75 11.98
N ALA A 120 -13.56 2.94 11.48
CA ALA A 120 -14.57 3.94 11.12
C ALA A 120 -15.18 3.71 9.73
N GLY A 121 -14.78 2.64 9.04
CA GLY A 121 -15.27 2.31 7.69
C GLY A 121 -14.73 3.21 6.60
N LYS A 122 -13.50 3.72 6.77
CA LYS A 122 -12.87 4.63 5.82
C LYS A 122 -11.54 4.06 5.31
N PRO A 123 -11.31 4.10 3.98
CA PRO A 123 -10.01 3.72 3.43
C PRO A 123 -8.98 4.83 3.67
N TYR A 124 -7.71 4.46 3.59
CA TYR A 124 -6.63 5.44 3.59
C TYR A 124 -6.25 5.81 2.16
N HIS A 125 -6.21 7.10 1.88
CA HIS A 125 -5.66 7.62 0.63
C HIS A 125 -4.49 8.55 0.97
N MET A 126 -3.38 8.38 0.27
CA MET A 126 -2.23 9.28 0.44
C MET A 126 -2.64 10.70 0.10
N PRO A 127 -2.08 11.71 0.80
CA PRO A 127 -2.30 13.10 0.41
C PRO A 127 -1.68 13.35 -0.97
N PRO A 128 -2.24 14.29 -1.77
CA PRO A 128 -1.62 14.63 -3.04
C PRO A 128 -0.21 15.18 -2.79
N PRO A 129 0.73 14.96 -3.74
CA PRO A 129 2.08 15.52 -3.60
C PRO A 129 2.01 17.04 -3.51
N PRO A 130 2.96 17.67 -2.80
CA PRO A 130 2.98 19.12 -2.71
C PRO A 130 3.12 19.72 -4.11
N ALA A 131 2.40 20.84 -4.37
CA ALA A 131 2.52 21.54 -5.62
C ALA A 131 4.00 21.92 -5.85
N ALA A 132 4.45 21.77 -7.11
CA ALA A 132 5.79 22.19 -7.48
C ALA A 132 5.96 23.67 -7.11
N ARG A 133 7.02 24.00 -6.37
CA ARG A 133 7.31 25.41 -6.09
C ARG A 133 7.62 26.10 -7.41
N PRO A 134 7.05 27.33 -7.64
CA PRO A 134 7.47 28.10 -8.79
C PRO A 134 8.99 28.28 -8.72
N GLN A 135 9.66 28.01 -9.84
CA GLN A 135 11.10 28.27 -9.88
C GLN A 135 11.30 29.78 -9.76
N ALA A 136 12.17 30.19 -8.84
CA ALA A 136 12.57 31.59 -8.74
C ALA A 136 13.31 31.96 -10.03
N GLU A 137 12.81 32.95 -10.73
CA GLU A 137 13.48 33.51 -11.90
C GLU A 137 14.72 34.30 -11.48
#